data_49e8aa1761e421e0bbde13ac4de5b5b5
#
_entry.id   49e8aa1761e421e0bbde13ac4de5b5b5
#
_cell.length_a   1.000
_cell.length_b   1.000
_cell.length_c   1.000
_cell.angle_alpha   90.00
_cell.angle_beta   90.00
_cell.angle_gamma   90.00
#
_symmetry.space_group_name_H-M   'P 1'
#
loop_
_entity.id
_entity.type
_entity.pdbx_description
1 polymer ?
#
loop_
_entity_poly.entity_id
_entity_poly.type
_entity_poly.pdbx_seq_one_letter_code
_entity_poly.pdbx_strand_id
1 'polypeptide(L)'
;MAEQLYATLKTTQGDIEVRLLPNHAPRTVRNFVELARGEREWTHPATGETSMARLYDGTVFHRVLNGFMIQGGDPLGNGTGDPGYQFPDEFHPDLAFDRPYLMAMANAGPGTNGSQFFITVSPTTWLNRKHTIFGEVTDAASQKVVDTIAAARTNPRTERPLKDIVLESVVVETRQA
;
A
#
# COMPACT_ATOMS: atom_id res chain seq x y z
N MET A 1 28.25 -1.65 3.03
CA MET A 1 27.28 -1.52 1.92
C MET A 1 25.89 -1.32 2.50
N ALA A 2 25.16 -0.41 1.94
CA ALA A 2 23.80 -0.14 2.40
C ALA A 2 22.87 -1.29 2.02
N GLU A 3 22.04 -1.69 2.95
CA GLU A 3 20.96 -2.64 2.69
C GLU A 3 19.74 -1.92 2.15
N GLN A 4 19.08 -2.53 1.18
CA GLN A 4 17.82 -2.06 0.63
C GLN A 4 16.70 -3.03 1.00
N LEU A 5 15.55 -2.50 1.36
CA LEU A 5 14.40 -3.26 1.79
C LEU A 5 13.37 -3.29 0.67
N TYR A 6 12.96 -4.49 0.27
CA TYR A 6 11.98 -4.69 -0.80
C TYR A 6 10.78 -5.47 -0.30
N ALA A 7 9.60 -5.09 -0.76
CA ALA A 7 8.38 -5.85 -0.57
C ALA A 7 7.85 -6.30 -1.93
N THR A 8 7.58 -7.59 -2.09
CA THR A 8 6.93 -8.09 -3.28
C THR A 8 5.46 -8.34 -2.96
N LEU A 9 4.59 -7.58 -3.60
CA LEU A 9 3.15 -7.75 -3.50
C LEU A 9 2.73 -8.81 -4.53
N LYS A 10 2.36 -10.00 -4.06
CA LYS A 10 1.92 -11.08 -4.94
C LYS A 10 0.43 -10.95 -5.18
N THR A 11 0.07 -10.48 -6.37
CA THR A 11 -1.34 -10.25 -6.72
C THR A 11 -1.82 -11.24 -7.77
N THR A 12 -3.14 -11.34 -7.91
CA THR A 12 -3.76 -12.17 -8.95
C THR A 12 -3.48 -11.68 -10.37
N GLN A 13 -2.92 -10.47 -10.52
CA GLN A 13 -2.51 -9.90 -11.81
C GLN A 13 -1.00 -9.96 -12.04
N GLY A 14 -0.24 -10.48 -11.08
CA GLY A 14 1.21 -10.55 -11.13
C GLY A 14 1.87 -9.94 -9.91
N ASP A 15 3.20 -9.97 -9.90
CA ASP A 15 3.99 -9.47 -8.77
C ASP A 15 4.32 -8.00 -8.95
N ILE A 16 4.23 -7.25 -7.85
CA ILE A 16 4.66 -5.85 -7.78
C ILE A 16 5.79 -5.77 -6.76
N GLU A 17 6.98 -5.47 -7.22
CA GLU A 17 8.13 -5.29 -6.36
C GLU A 17 8.26 -3.82 -5.98
N VAL A 18 8.27 -3.53 -4.69
CA VAL A 18 8.33 -2.18 -4.15
C VAL A 18 9.62 -2.03 -3.35
N ARG A 19 10.41 -1.01 -3.68
CA ARG A 19 11.53 -0.61 -2.84
C ARG A 19 10.99 0.25 -1.71
N LEU A 20 11.10 -0.22 -0.49
CA LEU A 20 10.63 0.52 0.69
C LEU A 20 11.66 1.58 1.08
N LEU A 21 11.20 2.65 1.74
CA LEU A 21 12.00 3.83 2.07
C LEU A 21 12.08 4.02 3.60
N PRO A 22 12.79 3.14 4.33
CA PRO A 22 12.82 3.19 5.78
C PRO A 22 13.54 4.42 6.36
N ASN A 23 14.45 5.03 5.58
CA ASN A 23 15.14 6.24 6.02
C ASN A 23 14.26 7.49 5.91
N HIS A 24 13.26 7.46 5.04
CA HIS A 24 12.34 8.58 4.81
C HIS A 24 11.07 8.47 5.67
N ALA A 25 10.59 7.25 5.89
CA ALA A 25 9.36 6.99 6.62
C ALA A 25 9.53 5.75 7.53
N PRO A 26 10.37 5.85 8.56
CA PRO A 26 10.76 4.66 9.37
C PRO A 26 9.59 3.98 10.06
N ARG A 27 8.68 4.75 10.66
CA ARG A 27 7.52 4.18 11.37
C ARG A 27 6.53 3.56 10.40
N THR A 28 6.29 4.20 9.27
CA THR A 28 5.36 3.71 8.24
C THR A 28 5.87 2.42 7.63
N VAL A 29 7.14 2.36 7.27
CA VAL A 29 7.75 1.15 6.73
C VAL A 29 7.70 0.02 7.74
N ARG A 30 8.05 0.30 9.00
CA ARG A 30 7.99 -0.70 10.06
C ARG A 30 6.58 -1.26 10.24
N ASN A 31 5.57 -0.40 10.28
CA ASN A 31 4.18 -0.82 10.39
C ASN A 31 3.79 -1.75 9.24
N PHE A 32 4.09 -1.34 8.02
CA PHE A 32 3.77 -2.14 6.83
C PHE A 32 4.45 -3.52 6.89
N VAL A 33 5.75 -3.54 7.19
CA VAL A 33 6.53 -4.79 7.24
C VAL A 33 6.01 -5.72 8.34
N GLU A 34 5.75 -5.19 9.53
CA GLU A 34 5.26 -6.00 10.65
C GLU A 34 3.86 -6.56 10.38
N LEU A 35 2.98 -5.77 9.80
CA LEU A 35 1.65 -6.26 9.40
C LEU A 35 1.75 -7.32 8.31
N ALA A 36 2.63 -7.12 7.34
CA ALA A 36 2.82 -8.06 6.24
C ALA A 36 3.37 -9.41 6.70
N ARG A 37 4.27 -9.39 7.68
CA ARG A 37 4.95 -10.59 8.19
C ARG A 37 4.22 -11.29 9.33
N GLY A 38 3.16 -10.68 9.87
CA GLY A 38 2.50 -11.23 11.05
C GLY A 38 3.35 -11.05 12.32
N GLU A 39 4.04 -9.93 12.44
CA GLU A 39 4.94 -9.63 13.56
C GLU A 39 4.39 -8.52 14.46
N ARG A 40 3.15 -8.11 14.23
CA ARG A 40 2.49 -7.05 14.99
C ARG A 40 1.05 -7.43 15.29
N GLU A 41 0.62 -7.20 16.51
CA GLU A 41 -0.79 -7.36 16.86
C GLU A 41 -1.65 -6.31 16.15
N TRP A 42 -2.80 -6.73 15.65
CA TRP A 42 -3.81 -5.86 15.10
C TRP A 42 -5.19 -6.45 15.37
N THR A 43 -6.20 -5.60 15.34
CA THR A 43 -7.58 -6.01 15.65
C THR A 43 -8.42 -5.99 14.39
N HIS A 44 -9.04 -7.12 14.05
CA HIS A 44 -9.87 -7.23 12.86
C HIS A 44 -11.17 -6.44 13.09
N PRO A 45 -11.48 -5.45 12.21
CA PRO A 45 -12.63 -4.58 12.42
C PRO A 45 -13.99 -5.27 12.33
N ALA A 46 -14.07 -6.41 11.62
CA ALA A 46 -15.34 -7.14 11.50
C ALA A 46 -15.62 -8.02 12.71
N THR A 47 -14.60 -8.60 13.35
CA THR A 47 -14.77 -9.59 14.42
C THR A 47 -14.38 -9.06 15.80
N GLY A 48 -13.58 -8.00 15.86
CA GLY A 48 -13.00 -7.49 17.10
C GLY A 48 -11.90 -8.37 17.66
N GLU A 49 -11.48 -9.40 16.94
CA GLU A 49 -10.41 -10.28 17.39
C GLU A 49 -9.04 -9.65 17.16
N THR A 50 -8.19 -9.73 18.17
CA THR A 50 -6.80 -9.31 18.10
C THR A 50 -5.93 -10.52 17.84
N SER A 51 -5.05 -10.42 16.85
CA SER A 51 -4.14 -11.50 16.49
C SER A 51 -2.88 -10.93 15.83
N MET A 52 -1.91 -11.81 15.56
CA MET A 52 -0.73 -11.48 14.77
C MET A 52 -0.79 -12.13 13.38
N ALA A 53 -1.98 -12.31 12.83
CA ALA A 53 -2.12 -12.81 11.46
C ALA A 53 -1.49 -11.83 10.47
N ARG A 54 -1.11 -12.34 9.29
CA ARG A 54 -0.61 -11.48 8.20
C ARG A 54 -1.78 -10.70 7.62
N LEU A 55 -1.85 -9.42 7.95
CA LEU A 55 -3.01 -8.59 7.62
C LEU A 55 -3.29 -8.53 6.12
N TYR A 56 -2.25 -8.40 5.30
CA TYR A 56 -2.41 -8.18 3.87
C TYR A 56 -2.80 -9.42 3.08
N ASP A 57 -2.58 -10.62 3.62
CA ASP A 57 -2.90 -11.86 2.92
C ASP A 57 -4.40 -11.94 2.60
N GLY A 58 -4.73 -12.03 1.32
CA GLY A 58 -6.11 -12.15 0.86
C GLY A 58 -6.91 -10.86 0.79
N THR A 59 -6.31 -9.70 1.07
CA THR A 59 -6.99 -8.42 0.92
C THR A 59 -7.11 -8.03 -0.56
N VAL A 60 -8.06 -7.18 -0.90
CA VAL A 60 -8.32 -6.79 -2.28
C VAL A 60 -7.95 -5.34 -2.56
N PHE A 61 -7.71 -5.03 -3.83
CA PHE A 61 -7.63 -3.66 -4.29
C PHE A 61 -9.06 -3.16 -4.49
N HIS A 62 -9.62 -2.55 -3.47
CA HIS A 62 -11.04 -2.19 -3.42
C HIS A 62 -11.36 -0.88 -4.14
N ARG A 63 -10.37 -0.08 -4.49
CA ARG A 63 -10.56 1.18 -5.18
C ARG A 63 -9.47 1.35 -6.22
N VAL A 64 -9.87 1.48 -7.48
CA VAL A 64 -8.97 1.59 -8.62
C VAL A 64 -9.46 2.71 -9.53
N LEU A 65 -8.59 3.66 -9.82
CA LEU A 65 -8.86 4.78 -10.71
C LEU A 65 -7.76 4.85 -11.77
N ASN A 66 -8.13 4.53 -13.00
CA ASN A 66 -7.19 4.60 -14.12
C ASN A 66 -6.67 6.03 -14.25
N GLY A 67 -5.35 6.18 -14.46
CA GLY A 67 -4.71 7.48 -14.54
C GLY A 67 -4.45 8.15 -13.20
N PHE A 68 -4.86 7.53 -12.09
CA PHE A 68 -4.63 8.07 -10.75
C PHE A 68 -3.87 7.09 -9.85
N MET A 69 -4.54 6.04 -9.35
CA MET A 69 -3.92 5.13 -8.38
C MET A 69 -4.70 3.82 -8.22
N ILE A 70 -4.05 2.85 -7.56
CA ILE A 70 -4.68 1.63 -7.07
C ILE A 70 -4.55 1.59 -5.55
N GLN A 71 -5.63 1.24 -4.84
CA GLN A 71 -5.69 1.28 -3.38
C GLN A 71 -6.15 -0.05 -2.81
N GLY A 72 -5.48 -0.51 -1.77
CA GLY A 72 -5.80 -1.75 -1.08
C GLY A 72 -5.31 -1.75 0.36
N GLY A 73 -5.24 -2.94 0.95
CA GLY A 73 -4.71 -3.10 2.30
C GLY A 73 -5.73 -2.95 3.43
N ASP A 74 -7.02 -2.96 3.09
CA ASP A 74 -8.09 -2.90 4.09
C ASP A 74 -8.55 -4.32 4.44
N PRO A 75 -8.47 -4.75 5.70
CA PRO A 75 -8.96 -6.06 6.09
C PRO A 75 -10.46 -6.27 5.85
N LEU A 76 -11.26 -5.18 5.78
CA LEU A 76 -12.67 -5.28 5.37
C LEU A 76 -12.85 -5.28 3.86
N GLY A 77 -11.88 -4.78 3.10
CA GLY A 77 -11.94 -4.74 1.64
C GLY A 77 -12.92 -3.73 1.07
N ASN A 78 -13.31 -2.70 1.81
CA ASN A 78 -14.29 -1.70 1.36
C ASN A 78 -13.88 -0.25 1.61
N GLY A 79 -12.69 -0.02 2.14
CA GLY A 79 -12.15 1.32 2.42
C GLY A 79 -12.45 1.85 3.82
N THR A 80 -13.24 1.15 4.63
CA THR A 80 -13.64 1.63 5.96
C THR A 80 -12.90 0.96 7.11
N GLY A 81 -12.11 -0.08 6.85
CA GLY A 81 -11.39 -0.82 7.88
C GLY A 81 -10.02 -0.24 8.20
N ASP A 82 -9.53 -0.60 9.37
CA ASP A 82 -8.18 -0.28 9.82
C ASP A 82 -7.68 -1.40 10.74
N PRO A 83 -6.41 -1.38 11.16
CA PRO A 83 -5.87 -2.45 12.01
C PRO A 83 -6.19 -2.28 13.49
N GLY A 84 -7.09 -1.36 13.86
CA GLY A 84 -7.47 -1.09 15.24
C GLY A 84 -6.63 -0.04 15.92
N TYR A 85 -5.78 0.67 15.17
CA TYR A 85 -4.96 1.78 15.65
C TYR A 85 -4.64 2.73 14.50
N GLN A 86 -4.16 3.92 14.84
CA GLN A 86 -3.72 4.92 13.88
C GLN A 86 -2.35 5.46 14.29
N PHE A 87 -1.58 5.97 13.34
CA PHE A 87 -0.27 6.56 13.62
C PHE A 87 -0.01 7.82 12.78
N PRO A 88 0.93 8.68 13.22
CA PRO A 88 1.17 9.97 12.57
C PRO A 88 1.79 9.85 11.18
N ASP A 89 1.64 10.94 10.40
CA ASP A 89 2.27 11.08 9.10
C ASP A 89 3.79 11.28 9.24
N GLU A 90 4.51 10.89 8.19
CA GLU A 90 5.94 11.08 8.07
C GLU A 90 6.25 11.71 6.72
N PHE A 91 6.20 13.05 6.64
CA PHE A 91 6.49 13.77 5.41
C PHE A 91 7.99 14.11 5.36
N HIS A 92 8.67 13.62 4.32
CA HIS A 92 10.09 13.89 4.13
C HIS A 92 10.28 14.92 3.01
N PRO A 93 11.12 15.93 3.20
CA PRO A 93 11.29 17.00 2.21
C PRO A 93 11.85 16.53 0.85
N ASP A 94 12.53 15.39 0.83
CA ASP A 94 13.07 14.82 -0.42
C ASP A 94 12.04 14.04 -1.23
N LEU A 95 10.83 13.83 -0.69
CA LEU A 95 9.79 13.04 -1.35
C LEU A 95 8.60 13.93 -1.70
N ALA A 96 8.16 13.80 -2.95
CA ALA A 96 6.97 14.49 -3.46
C ALA A 96 6.28 13.60 -4.49
N PHE A 97 4.97 13.81 -4.67
CA PHE A 97 4.19 13.09 -5.68
C PHE A 97 4.40 13.69 -7.08
N ASP A 98 5.67 13.78 -7.49
CA ASP A 98 6.09 14.40 -8.76
C ASP A 98 6.27 13.41 -9.90
N ARG A 99 6.00 12.14 -9.66
CA ARG A 99 6.16 11.05 -10.63
C ARG A 99 5.22 9.89 -10.30
N PRO A 100 4.99 8.96 -11.26
CA PRO A 100 4.16 7.78 -10.99
C PRO A 100 4.90 6.73 -10.16
N TYR A 101 4.15 5.71 -9.75
CA TYR A 101 4.64 4.49 -9.11
C TYR A 101 5.20 4.69 -7.70
N LEU A 102 4.66 5.68 -7.00
CA LEU A 102 4.95 5.90 -5.58
C LEU A 102 3.90 5.19 -4.72
N MET A 103 4.37 4.52 -3.68
CA MET A 103 3.51 3.87 -2.70
C MET A 103 3.38 4.75 -1.47
N ALA A 104 2.15 5.00 -1.06
CA ALA A 104 1.86 5.90 0.04
C ALA A 104 0.71 5.38 0.89
N MET A 105 0.54 5.94 2.10
CA MET A 105 -0.53 5.56 3.00
C MET A 105 -1.82 6.30 2.67
N ALA A 106 -2.90 5.55 2.51
CA ALA A 106 -4.24 6.13 2.50
C ALA A 106 -4.60 6.57 3.93
N ASN A 107 -5.40 7.62 4.05
CA ASN A 107 -5.83 8.14 5.35
C ASN A 107 -7.18 8.88 5.24
N ALA A 108 -7.73 9.23 6.39
CA ALA A 108 -8.97 10.00 6.51
C ALA A 108 -8.68 11.39 7.10
N GLY A 109 -7.50 11.93 6.87
CA GLY A 109 -7.03 13.20 7.38
C GLY A 109 -5.70 13.06 8.13
N PRO A 110 -5.16 14.14 8.72
CA PRO A 110 -3.87 14.10 9.40
C PRO A 110 -3.80 13.05 10.50
N GLY A 111 -2.72 12.26 10.50
CA GLY A 111 -2.43 11.32 11.57
C GLY A 111 -3.37 10.13 11.66
N THR A 112 -4.01 9.74 10.57
CA THR A 112 -4.97 8.62 10.57
C THR A 112 -4.49 7.42 9.76
N ASN A 113 -3.19 7.20 9.69
CA ASN A 113 -2.61 6.07 8.97
C ASN A 113 -2.88 4.75 9.71
N GLY A 114 -3.21 3.71 8.97
CA GLY A 114 -3.47 2.38 9.51
C GLY A 114 -2.80 1.30 8.68
N SER A 115 -3.57 0.65 7.80
CA SER A 115 -3.03 -0.40 6.93
C SER A 115 -3.24 -0.14 5.44
N GLN A 116 -4.22 0.68 5.06
CA GLN A 116 -4.53 0.94 3.66
C GLN A 116 -3.42 1.75 2.99
N PHE A 117 -3.09 1.36 1.78
CA PHE A 117 -2.08 2.03 0.97
C PHE A 117 -2.58 2.20 -0.45
N PHE A 118 -1.90 3.06 -1.21
CA PHE A 118 -2.13 3.18 -2.65
C PHE A 118 -0.82 3.29 -3.40
N ILE A 119 -0.86 2.96 -4.69
CA ILE A 119 0.27 3.13 -5.60
C ILE A 119 -0.22 4.00 -6.74
N THR A 120 0.48 5.12 -6.99
CA THR A 120 0.10 6.07 -8.04
C THR A 120 0.52 5.57 -9.43
N VAL A 121 -0.22 5.99 -10.45
CA VAL A 121 0.13 5.71 -11.86
C VAL A 121 0.39 6.99 -12.65
N SER A 122 0.37 8.14 -11.97
CA SER A 122 0.68 9.44 -12.55
C SER A 122 1.20 10.37 -11.46
N PRO A 123 1.81 11.53 -11.80
CA PRO A 123 2.11 12.54 -10.80
C PRO A 123 0.81 13.05 -10.16
N THR A 124 0.81 13.16 -8.82
CA THR A 124 -0.37 13.54 -8.04
C THR A 124 0.02 14.60 -7.02
N THR A 125 0.51 15.74 -7.50
CA THR A 125 1.11 16.78 -6.66
C THR A 125 0.18 17.34 -5.60
N TRP A 126 -1.14 17.26 -5.79
CA TRP A 126 -2.13 17.70 -4.78
C TRP A 126 -2.12 16.83 -3.51
N LEU A 127 -1.43 15.68 -3.54
CA LEU A 127 -1.30 14.79 -2.37
C LEU A 127 -0.06 15.11 -1.52
N ASN A 128 0.79 16.02 -1.97
CA ASN A 128 1.99 16.41 -1.23
C ASN A 128 1.62 16.90 0.18
N ARG A 129 2.34 16.39 1.19
CA ARG A 129 2.14 16.72 2.60
C ARG A 129 0.73 16.36 3.13
N LYS A 130 0.06 15.44 2.47
CA LYS A 130 -1.23 14.88 2.91
C LYS A 130 -1.15 13.37 3.11
N HIS A 131 -0.24 12.71 2.39
CA HIS A 131 -0.05 11.27 2.47
C HIS A 131 1.43 10.95 2.58
N THR A 132 1.76 9.98 3.44
CA THR A 132 3.14 9.54 3.65
C THR A 132 3.59 8.63 2.53
N ILE A 133 4.60 9.05 1.78
CA ILE A 133 5.26 8.22 0.76
C ILE A 133 6.26 7.32 1.48
N PHE A 134 6.16 6.00 1.25
CA PHE A 134 7.06 5.06 1.92
C PHE A 134 7.63 3.97 1.01
N GLY A 135 7.34 4.01 -0.27
CA GLY A 135 7.88 3.05 -1.24
C GLY A 135 7.82 3.54 -2.67
N GLU A 136 8.52 2.84 -3.56
CA GLU A 136 8.56 3.15 -4.97
C GLU A 136 8.69 1.86 -5.79
N VAL A 137 7.89 1.74 -6.86
CA VAL A 137 7.97 0.63 -7.80
C VAL A 137 8.98 1.02 -8.89
N THR A 138 10.13 0.36 -8.93
CA THR A 138 11.26 0.80 -9.74
C THR A 138 11.50 -0.01 -11.02
N ASP A 139 11.02 -1.25 -11.09
CA ASP A 139 11.24 -2.09 -12.28
C ASP A 139 10.04 -2.06 -13.23
N ALA A 140 10.36 -2.16 -14.54
CA ALA A 140 9.35 -2.05 -15.59
C ALA A 140 8.26 -3.13 -15.52
N ALA A 141 8.62 -4.37 -15.17
CA ALA A 141 7.67 -5.46 -15.08
C ALA A 141 6.62 -5.21 -13.98
N SER A 142 7.06 -4.76 -12.81
CA SER A 142 6.17 -4.41 -11.70
C SER A 142 5.30 -3.20 -12.02
N GLN A 143 5.87 -2.19 -12.68
CA GLN A 143 5.12 -1.00 -13.12
C GLN A 143 4.01 -1.40 -14.09
N LYS A 144 4.27 -2.37 -14.96
CA LYS A 144 3.27 -2.88 -15.90
C LYS A 144 2.10 -3.57 -15.16
N VAL A 145 2.40 -4.31 -14.09
CA VAL A 145 1.35 -4.94 -13.28
C VAL A 145 0.48 -3.86 -12.62
N VAL A 146 1.09 -2.81 -12.08
CA VAL A 146 0.35 -1.67 -11.50
C VAL A 146 -0.57 -1.06 -12.55
N ASP A 147 -0.06 -0.81 -13.75
CA ASP A 147 -0.85 -0.24 -14.85
C ASP A 147 -2.00 -1.16 -15.27
N THR A 148 -1.77 -2.48 -15.30
CA THR A 148 -2.79 -3.47 -15.61
C THR A 148 -3.93 -3.43 -14.59
N ILE A 149 -3.59 -3.35 -13.31
CA ILE A 149 -4.59 -3.23 -12.25
C ILE A 149 -5.35 -1.90 -12.38
N ALA A 150 -4.64 -0.80 -12.62
CA ALA A 150 -5.26 0.52 -12.78
C ALA A 150 -6.23 0.58 -13.96
N ALA A 151 -6.02 -0.23 -14.98
CA ALA A 151 -6.87 -0.30 -16.16
C ALA A 151 -8.05 -1.27 -16.02
N ALA A 152 -8.21 -1.93 -14.89
CA ALA A 152 -9.29 -2.87 -14.65
C ALA A 152 -10.65 -2.18 -14.74
N ARG A 153 -11.64 -2.90 -15.24
CA ARG A 153 -13.01 -2.39 -15.24
C ARG A 153 -13.55 -2.31 -13.83
N THR A 154 -14.17 -1.19 -13.50
CA THR A 154 -14.66 -0.91 -12.17
C THR A 154 -16.14 -0.56 -12.17
N ASN A 155 -16.77 -0.68 -11.01
CA ASN A 155 -18.08 -0.13 -10.76
C ASN A 155 -17.95 1.41 -10.68
N PRO A 156 -18.66 2.19 -11.53
CA PRO A 156 -18.50 3.64 -11.55
C PRO A 156 -18.93 4.35 -10.27
N ARG A 157 -19.74 3.70 -9.43
CA ARG A 157 -20.19 4.28 -8.15
C ARG A 157 -19.17 4.08 -7.04
N THR A 158 -18.54 2.88 -6.98
CA THR A 158 -17.67 2.50 -5.88
C THR A 158 -16.20 2.51 -6.25
N GLU A 159 -15.89 2.55 -7.54
CA GLU A 159 -14.53 2.47 -8.07
C GLU A 159 -13.85 1.13 -7.74
N ARG A 160 -14.65 0.14 -7.38
CA ARG A 160 -14.17 -1.20 -7.08
C ARG A 160 -14.08 -2.02 -8.38
N PRO A 161 -13.00 -2.79 -8.60
CA PRO A 161 -12.92 -3.69 -9.74
C PRO A 161 -14.10 -4.65 -9.80
N LEU A 162 -14.64 -4.88 -11.01
CA LEU A 162 -15.76 -5.80 -11.22
C LEU A 162 -15.38 -7.24 -10.87
N LYS A 163 -14.12 -7.61 -11.10
CA LYS A 163 -13.55 -8.86 -10.61
C LYS A 163 -12.52 -8.51 -9.54
N ASP A 164 -12.61 -9.16 -8.40
CA ASP A 164 -11.69 -8.91 -7.32
C ASP A 164 -10.24 -9.14 -7.74
N ILE A 165 -9.40 -8.16 -7.47
CA ILE A 165 -7.97 -8.25 -7.64
C ILE A 165 -7.40 -8.45 -6.25
N VAL A 166 -6.87 -9.63 -5.99
CA VAL A 166 -6.48 -10.06 -4.65
C VAL A 166 -4.97 -9.88 -4.46
N LEU A 167 -4.61 -9.29 -3.34
CA LEU A 167 -3.25 -9.31 -2.82
C LEU A 167 -3.12 -10.60 -2.02
N GLU A 168 -2.50 -11.61 -2.62
CA GLU A 168 -2.44 -12.95 -2.04
C GLU A 168 -1.48 -13.01 -0.86
N SER A 169 -0.34 -12.33 -1.00
CA SER A 169 0.66 -12.26 0.09
C SER A 169 1.64 -11.13 -0.19
N VAL A 170 2.40 -10.76 0.84
CA VAL A 170 3.49 -9.80 0.74
C VAL A 170 4.76 -10.47 1.28
N VAL A 171 5.80 -10.51 0.46
CA VAL A 171 7.11 -11.06 0.86
C VAL A 171 8.08 -9.90 1.02
N VAL A 172 8.65 -9.76 2.20
CA VAL A 172 9.61 -8.68 2.50
C VAL A 172 11.01 -9.26 2.62
N GLU A 173 11.96 -8.68 1.90
CA GLU A 173 13.35 -9.13 1.93
C GLU A 173 14.32 -7.96 1.93
N THR A 174 15.52 -8.22 2.43
CA THR A 174 16.63 -7.26 2.43
C THR A 174 17.59 -7.64 1.31
N ARG A 175 18.05 -6.67 0.54
CA ARG A 175 19.02 -6.85 -0.53
C ARG A 175 20.20 -5.93 -0.34
N GLN A 176 21.37 -6.41 -0.74
CA GLN A 176 22.55 -5.55 -0.79
C GLN A 176 22.45 -4.62 -2.00
N ALA A 177 22.75 -3.34 -1.75
CA ALA A 177 22.73 -2.34 -2.83
C ALA A 177 23.93 -2.49 -3.76
#